data_18eb581f7d6328efc728824ff73a0674
#
_entry.id   18eb581f7d6328efc728824ff73a0674
#
_cell.length_a   1.000
_cell.length_b   1.000
_cell.length_c   1.000
_cell.angle_alpha   90.00
_cell.angle_beta   90.00
_cell.angle_gamma   90.00
#
_symmetry.space_group_name_H-M   'P 1'
#
loop_
_entity.id
_entity.type
_entity.pdbx_description
1 polymer ?
#
loop_
_entity_poly.entity_id
_entity_poly.type
_entity_poly.pdbx_seq_one_letter_code
_entity_poly.pdbx_strand_id
1 'polypeptide(L)'
;KRDDFFVESIKNPIEYGTYYKINPKYGTGFQWTSEVHHDFIITATDIRFNQETMVGEHIGSGYVLALYISGAGDEFYPYQNISPNTLRCYEPSEKYKAIYHPQIPLRCITVQVDQEFIDQYLQEISGDLEVNFSDFFKEKGKFYLPNVNHAMQSLYEYLFSMKASRITVEAKIYEIISYLASYLKENRLNEENGQPINKTDLQALAELTHYMDEHYSFNITLQTLSTIACMSESKMKKLFMSVYNMSITEYIQRKRISVAEHMLIQTDLTIAEISRIVGYSNPSRLIEIFKRY
;
A
#
# COMPACT_ATOMS: atom_id res chain seq x y z
N LYS A 1 -25.25 6.48 3.39
CA LYS A 1 -24.26 7.34 4.10
C LYS A 1 -23.04 7.68 3.24
N ARG A 2 -22.81 6.96 2.12
CA ARG A 2 -21.80 7.31 1.12
C ARG A 2 -22.16 8.62 0.41
N ASP A 3 -23.45 8.89 0.26
CA ASP A 3 -24.02 10.03 -0.48
C ASP A 3 -23.66 11.39 0.12
N ASP A 4 -23.31 11.44 1.40
CA ASP A 4 -22.94 12.71 2.05
C ASP A 4 -21.47 13.10 1.84
N PHE A 5 -20.59 12.12 1.58
CA PHE A 5 -19.14 12.35 1.43
C PHE A 5 -18.74 12.77 0.02
N PHE A 6 -19.41 12.24 -0.98
CA PHE A 6 -19.04 12.40 -2.37
C PHE A 6 -20.16 13.04 -3.19
N VAL A 7 -19.77 13.91 -4.09
CA VAL A 7 -20.65 14.51 -5.10
C VAL A 7 -20.11 14.11 -6.46
N GLU A 8 -20.95 13.47 -7.27
CA GLU A 8 -20.59 13.11 -8.63
C GLU A 8 -20.25 14.36 -9.44
N SER A 9 -19.14 14.35 -10.14
CA SER A 9 -18.68 15.49 -10.94
C SER A 9 -18.93 15.24 -12.42
N ILE A 10 -19.60 16.19 -13.06
CA ILE A 10 -19.83 16.17 -14.52
C ILE A 10 -18.49 16.29 -15.31
N LYS A 11 -17.47 16.91 -14.71
CA LYS A 11 -16.13 17.00 -15.30
C LYS A 11 -15.27 15.84 -14.83
N ASN A 12 -15.19 14.79 -15.63
CA ASN A 12 -14.27 13.69 -15.45
C ASN A 12 -12.99 13.96 -16.27
N PRO A 13 -11.81 14.08 -15.64
CA PRO A 13 -10.56 14.27 -16.38
C PRO A 13 -10.11 12.99 -17.11
N ILE A 14 -10.69 11.85 -16.78
CA ILE A 14 -10.45 10.56 -17.42
C ILE A 14 -11.68 10.23 -18.29
N GLU A 15 -11.48 9.84 -19.52
CA GLU A 15 -12.56 9.65 -20.52
C GLU A 15 -13.60 8.58 -20.15
N TYR A 16 -13.29 7.75 -19.16
CA TYR A 16 -14.17 6.66 -18.69
C TYR A 16 -14.21 6.60 -17.17
N GLY A 17 -15.13 5.79 -16.62
CA GLY A 17 -15.37 5.69 -15.19
C GLY A 17 -16.15 6.87 -14.62
N THR A 18 -16.33 6.87 -13.31
CA THR A 18 -17.08 7.91 -12.59
C THR A 18 -16.14 8.68 -11.67
N TYR A 19 -16.22 9.99 -11.75
CA TYR A 19 -15.40 10.90 -10.97
C TYR A 19 -16.25 11.59 -9.91
N TYR A 20 -15.88 11.42 -8.67
CA TYR A 20 -16.53 12.00 -7.51
C TYR A 20 -15.63 13.04 -6.86
N LYS A 21 -16.16 14.21 -6.55
CA LYS A 21 -15.50 15.17 -5.66
C LYS A 21 -15.93 14.93 -4.23
N ILE A 22 -15.01 15.08 -3.30
CA ILE A 22 -15.38 15.09 -1.89
C ILE A 22 -16.23 16.34 -1.59
N ASN A 23 -17.24 16.17 -0.75
CA ASN A 23 -18.03 17.28 -0.27
C ASN A 23 -17.13 18.25 0.53
N PRO A 24 -17.13 19.57 0.21
CA PRO A 24 -16.26 20.56 0.86
C PRO A 24 -16.38 20.61 2.39
N LYS A 25 -17.50 20.14 2.94
CA LYS A 25 -17.68 20.01 4.39
C LYS A 25 -16.64 19.08 5.01
N TYR A 26 -16.20 18.03 4.30
CA TYR A 26 -15.30 17.01 4.82
C TYR A 26 -13.86 17.18 4.35
N GLY A 27 -13.64 17.87 3.23
CA GLY A 27 -12.29 18.02 2.71
C GLY A 27 -12.21 18.57 1.29
N THR A 28 -11.07 18.30 0.67
CA THR A 28 -10.82 18.60 -0.75
C THR A 28 -10.27 17.35 -1.44
N GLY A 29 -10.47 17.26 -2.75
CA GLY A 29 -9.97 16.12 -3.53
C GLY A 29 -11.08 15.35 -4.21
N PHE A 30 -10.76 14.11 -4.58
CA PHE A 30 -11.63 13.30 -5.42
C PHE A 30 -11.44 11.81 -5.19
N GLN A 31 -12.42 11.06 -5.66
CA GLN A 31 -12.35 9.63 -5.89
C GLN A 31 -12.82 9.34 -7.32
N TRP A 32 -12.03 8.58 -8.06
CA TRP A 32 -12.40 8.05 -9.36
C TRP A 32 -12.57 6.55 -9.26
N THR A 33 -13.60 6.01 -9.88
CA THR A 33 -13.85 4.57 -9.93
C THR A 33 -14.28 4.14 -11.32
N SER A 34 -13.88 2.96 -11.73
CA SER A 34 -14.30 2.36 -12.99
C SER A 34 -14.33 0.84 -12.90
N GLU A 35 -15.34 0.27 -13.49
CA GLU A 35 -15.35 -1.13 -13.90
C GLU A 35 -14.58 -1.24 -15.22
N VAL A 36 -13.46 -1.95 -15.19
CA VAL A 36 -12.57 -2.07 -16.36
C VAL A 36 -12.94 -3.29 -17.19
N HIS A 37 -13.22 -4.38 -16.57
CA HIS A 37 -13.79 -5.61 -17.09
C HIS A 37 -14.82 -6.09 -16.06
N HIS A 38 -15.63 -7.08 -16.38
CA HIS A 38 -16.60 -7.62 -15.41
C HIS A 38 -15.95 -8.06 -14.11
N ASP A 39 -14.68 -8.43 -14.18
CA ASP A 39 -13.92 -8.99 -13.06
C ASP A 39 -13.14 -7.96 -12.24
N PHE A 40 -13.04 -6.71 -12.71
CA PHE A 40 -12.18 -5.71 -12.07
C PHE A 40 -12.89 -4.38 -11.83
N ILE A 41 -12.82 -3.89 -10.61
CA ILE A 41 -13.16 -2.50 -10.26
C ILE A 41 -11.90 -1.81 -9.75
N ILE A 42 -11.57 -0.68 -10.32
CA ILE A 42 -10.46 0.17 -9.86
C ILE A 42 -11.02 1.39 -9.19
N THR A 43 -10.44 1.76 -8.06
CA THR A 43 -10.73 3.03 -7.41
C THR A 43 -9.42 3.76 -7.11
N ALA A 44 -9.30 4.99 -7.57
CA ALA A 44 -8.19 5.88 -7.25
C ALA A 44 -8.70 7.05 -6.43
N THR A 45 -8.04 7.31 -5.32
CA THR A 45 -8.43 8.33 -4.33
C THR A 45 -7.29 9.31 -4.11
N ASP A 46 -7.58 10.61 -4.14
CA ASP A 46 -6.72 11.69 -3.67
C ASP A 46 -7.59 12.67 -2.87
N ILE A 47 -7.60 12.52 -1.55
CA ILE A 47 -8.47 13.28 -0.65
C ILE A 47 -7.64 13.86 0.48
N ARG A 48 -7.89 15.13 0.81
CA ARG A 48 -7.42 15.76 2.03
C ARG A 48 -8.60 16.11 2.92
N PHE A 49 -8.70 15.46 4.05
CA PHE A 49 -9.73 15.73 5.05
C PHE A 49 -9.44 17.01 5.84
N ASN A 50 -10.48 17.79 6.17
CA ASN A 50 -10.37 19.01 6.97
C ASN A 50 -10.26 18.71 8.47
N GLN A 51 -10.76 17.57 8.88
CA GLN A 51 -10.81 17.10 10.27
C GLN A 51 -10.65 15.59 10.31
N GLU A 52 -10.37 15.04 11.48
CA GLU A 52 -10.37 13.59 11.68
C GLU A 52 -11.70 13.00 11.20
N THR A 53 -11.62 12.08 10.28
CA THR A 53 -12.78 11.57 9.58
C THR A 53 -12.85 10.05 9.65
N MET A 54 -13.95 9.57 10.23
CA MET A 54 -14.24 8.13 10.30
C MET A 54 -14.96 7.68 9.03
N VAL A 55 -14.40 6.68 8.38
CA VAL A 55 -15.01 5.99 7.23
C VAL A 55 -15.26 4.55 7.62
N GLY A 56 -16.43 4.03 7.29
CA GLY A 56 -16.76 2.63 7.51
C GLY A 56 -17.60 2.10 6.37
N GLU A 57 -17.17 0.99 5.81
CA GLU A 57 -17.84 0.32 4.69
C GLU A 57 -17.76 -1.20 4.85
N HIS A 58 -18.56 -1.92 4.07
CA HIS A 58 -18.33 -3.32 3.77
C HIS A 58 -17.53 -3.41 2.47
N ILE A 59 -16.47 -4.21 2.45
CA ILE A 59 -15.82 -4.62 1.22
C ILE A 59 -16.90 -5.35 0.38
N GLY A 60 -16.94 -5.05 -0.92
CA GLY A 60 -17.91 -5.68 -1.84
C GLY A 60 -17.73 -7.20 -1.98
N SER A 61 -18.26 -7.78 -3.03
CA SER A 61 -18.21 -9.23 -3.27
C SER A 61 -16.83 -9.74 -3.74
N GLY A 62 -15.91 -8.85 -4.14
CA GLY A 62 -14.60 -9.25 -4.63
C GLY A 62 -13.48 -9.09 -3.60
N TYR A 63 -12.36 -9.71 -3.88
CA TYR A 63 -11.11 -9.47 -3.17
C TYR A 63 -10.55 -8.08 -3.50
N VAL A 64 -10.03 -7.37 -2.52
CA VAL A 64 -9.48 -6.02 -2.73
C VAL A 64 -8.00 -5.98 -2.40
N LEU A 65 -7.23 -5.48 -3.34
CA LEU A 65 -5.83 -5.10 -3.16
C LEU A 65 -5.75 -3.58 -3.11
N ALA A 66 -5.27 -3.02 -2.01
CA ALA A 66 -5.18 -1.59 -1.78
C ALA A 66 -3.74 -1.16 -1.52
N LEU A 67 -3.24 -0.20 -2.31
CA LEU A 67 -1.95 0.45 -2.06
C LEU A 67 -2.20 1.85 -1.51
N TYR A 68 -1.77 2.10 -0.29
CA TYR A 68 -1.69 3.43 0.28
C TYR A 68 -0.38 4.11 -0.15
N ILE A 69 -0.46 4.99 -1.14
CA ILE A 69 0.69 5.76 -1.64
C ILE A 69 1.07 6.84 -0.63
N SER A 70 0.06 7.47 -0.06
CA SER A 70 0.17 8.48 1.00
C SER A 70 -1.06 8.37 1.90
N GLY A 71 -0.90 8.69 3.17
CA GLY A 71 -2.00 8.71 4.13
C GLY A 71 -1.51 8.58 5.55
N ALA A 72 -2.34 9.02 6.50
CA ALA A 72 -2.19 8.74 7.91
C ALA A 72 -3.55 8.49 8.53
N GLY A 73 -3.59 7.55 9.44
CA GLY A 73 -4.83 7.14 10.11
C GLY A 73 -4.69 5.76 10.72
N ASP A 74 -5.81 5.27 11.18
CA ASP A 74 -5.91 3.98 11.84
C ASP A 74 -7.03 3.16 11.20
N GLU A 75 -6.72 1.94 10.82
CA GLU A 75 -7.70 0.93 10.44
C GLU A 75 -8.06 0.06 11.63
N PHE A 76 -9.32 -0.37 11.66
CA PHE A 76 -9.83 -1.25 12.70
C PHE A 76 -10.34 -2.54 12.04
N TYR A 77 -10.04 -3.69 12.58
CA TYR A 77 -10.42 -5.03 12.11
C TYR A 77 -9.47 -5.70 11.10
N PRO A 78 -8.23 -6.04 11.50
CA PRO A 78 -7.56 -5.77 12.78
C PRO A 78 -7.05 -4.33 12.88
N TYR A 79 -6.74 -3.88 14.10
CA TYR A 79 -6.15 -2.56 14.32
C TYR A 79 -4.76 -2.47 13.67
N GLN A 80 -4.57 -1.44 12.86
CA GLN A 80 -3.30 -1.18 12.16
C GLN A 80 -3.24 0.30 11.73
N ASN A 81 -2.04 0.88 11.79
CA ASN A 81 -1.83 2.23 11.28
C ASN A 81 -1.78 2.24 9.75
N ILE A 82 -2.38 3.24 9.14
CA ILE A 82 -2.21 3.55 7.73
C ILE A 82 -0.85 4.26 7.58
N SER A 83 -0.03 3.73 6.71
CA SER A 83 1.29 4.31 6.42
C SER A 83 1.59 4.28 4.91
N PRO A 84 2.42 5.21 4.41
CA PRO A 84 2.77 5.27 3.00
C PRO A 84 3.44 3.97 2.50
N ASN A 85 3.24 3.68 1.21
CA ASN A 85 3.74 2.50 0.51
C ASN A 85 3.30 1.16 1.12
N THR A 86 2.19 1.16 1.85
CA THR A 86 1.63 -0.04 2.45
C THR A 86 0.60 -0.69 1.53
N LEU A 87 0.83 -1.95 1.20
CA LEU A 87 -0.13 -2.79 0.51
C LEU A 87 -1.02 -3.49 1.52
N ARG A 88 -2.31 -3.55 1.24
CA ARG A 88 -3.35 -4.21 2.03
C ARG A 88 -4.17 -5.15 1.18
N CYS A 89 -4.64 -6.22 1.79
CA CYS A 89 -5.56 -7.16 1.19
C CYS A 89 -6.82 -7.28 2.05
N TYR A 90 -7.97 -7.36 1.39
CA TYR A 90 -9.26 -7.54 2.05
C TYR A 90 -10.05 -8.65 1.35
N GLU A 91 -10.69 -9.48 2.15
CA GLU A 91 -11.58 -10.54 1.66
C GLU A 91 -12.97 -9.98 1.27
N PRO A 92 -13.71 -10.71 0.42
CA PRO A 92 -15.12 -10.39 0.14
C PRO A 92 -15.94 -10.22 1.41
N SER A 93 -16.80 -9.21 1.42
CA SER A 93 -17.74 -8.92 2.53
C SER A 93 -17.06 -8.58 3.88
N GLU A 94 -15.76 -8.32 3.90
CA GLU A 94 -15.06 -7.90 5.10
C GLU A 94 -15.55 -6.51 5.55
N LYS A 95 -15.56 -6.28 6.86
CA LYS A 95 -15.87 -4.97 7.43
C LYS A 95 -14.62 -4.12 7.37
N TYR A 96 -14.77 -2.94 6.78
CA TYR A 96 -13.74 -1.92 6.77
C TYR A 96 -14.17 -0.76 7.67
N LYS A 97 -13.25 -0.29 8.51
CA LYS A 97 -13.42 0.92 9.30
C LYS A 97 -12.08 1.57 9.52
N ALA A 98 -11.98 2.85 9.19
CA ALA A 98 -10.77 3.62 9.39
C ALA A 98 -11.08 5.02 9.93
N ILE A 99 -10.11 5.60 10.63
CA ILE A 99 -10.06 7.03 10.95
C ILE A 99 -8.89 7.61 10.16
N TYR A 100 -9.17 8.59 9.32
CA TYR A 100 -8.15 9.34 8.59
C TYR A 100 -7.83 10.64 9.30
N HIS A 101 -6.54 10.91 9.48
CA HIS A 101 -6.08 12.14 10.09
C HIS A 101 -6.11 13.30 9.09
N PRO A 102 -6.46 14.52 9.55
CA PRO A 102 -6.54 15.68 8.69
C PRO A 102 -5.17 16.09 8.16
N GLN A 103 -5.18 16.88 7.09
CA GLN A 103 -4.02 17.52 6.46
C GLN A 103 -3.08 16.60 5.68
N ILE A 104 -3.03 15.31 5.98
CA ILE A 104 -2.25 14.34 5.21
C ILE A 104 -3.11 13.84 4.05
N PRO A 105 -2.69 14.02 2.78
CA PRO A 105 -3.47 13.51 1.65
C PRO A 105 -3.57 11.99 1.72
N LEU A 106 -4.80 11.48 1.69
CA LEU A 106 -5.07 10.09 1.44
C LEU A 106 -4.95 9.85 -0.06
N ARG A 107 -3.85 9.26 -0.50
CA ARG A 107 -3.68 8.77 -1.86
C ARG A 107 -3.65 7.25 -1.82
N CYS A 108 -4.63 6.65 -2.45
CA CYS A 108 -4.79 5.21 -2.46
C CYS A 108 -5.28 4.76 -3.82
N ILE A 109 -4.77 3.63 -4.28
CA ILE A 109 -5.34 2.90 -5.41
C ILE A 109 -5.79 1.53 -4.92
N THR A 110 -7.00 1.16 -5.29
CA THR A 110 -7.53 -0.19 -5.04
C THR A 110 -7.84 -0.88 -6.35
N VAL A 111 -7.52 -2.15 -6.40
CA VAL A 111 -7.96 -3.09 -7.44
C VAL A 111 -8.83 -4.13 -6.75
N GLN A 112 -10.12 -4.08 -7.00
CA GLN A 112 -11.05 -5.12 -6.58
C GLN A 112 -11.15 -6.15 -7.70
N VAL A 113 -11.01 -7.41 -7.34
CA VAL A 113 -11.06 -8.55 -8.26
C VAL A 113 -12.23 -9.43 -7.87
N ASP A 114 -13.03 -9.81 -8.85
CA ASP A 114 -14.16 -10.69 -8.61
C ASP A 114 -13.71 -12.03 -8.04
N GLN A 115 -14.50 -12.58 -7.14
CA GLN A 115 -14.17 -13.85 -6.47
C GLN A 115 -14.15 -15.02 -7.44
N GLU A 116 -15.09 -15.07 -8.37
CA GLU A 116 -15.17 -16.14 -9.37
C GLU A 116 -13.95 -16.10 -10.30
N PHE A 117 -13.50 -14.90 -10.68
CA PHE A 117 -12.28 -14.72 -11.47
C PHE A 117 -11.04 -15.27 -10.73
N ILE A 118 -10.90 -15.00 -9.44
CA ILE A 118 -9.81 -15.52 -8.61
C ILE A 118 -9.88 -17.05 -8.47
N ASP A 119 -11.05 -17.56 -8.14
CA ASP A 119 -11.21 -18.96 -7.72
C ASP A 119 -11.27 -19.94 -8.91
N GLN A 120 -11.65 -19.48 -10.09
CA GLN A 120 -11.80 -20.32 -11.27
C GLN A 120 -10.83 -19.94 -12.39
N TYR A 121 -10.94 -18.72 -12.92
CA TYR A 121 -10.20 -18.32 -14.12
C TYR A 121 -8.70 -18.25 -13.88
N LEU A 122 -8.23 -17.66 -12.75
CA LEU A 122 -6.82 -17.62 -12.43
C LEU A 122 -6.23 -19.00 -12.17
N GLN A 123 -6.99 -19.91 -11.57
CA GLN A 123 -6.55 -21.29 -11.41
C GLN A 123 -6.41 -22.01 -12.77
N GLU A 124 -7.35 -21.77 -13.69
CA GLU A 124 -7.31 -22.37 -15.01
C GLU A 124 -6.11 -21.88 -15.84
N ILE A 125 -5.88 -20.56 -15.90
CA ILE A 125 -4.75 -20.00 -16.67
C ILE A 125 -3.39 -20.13 -15.98
N SER A 126 -3.36 -20.30 -14.67
CA SER A 126 -2.14 -20.57 -13.90
C SER A 126 -1.81 -22.06 -13.77
N GLY A 127 -2.62 -22.92 -14.34
CA GLY A 127 -2.64 -24.38 -14.37
C GLY A 127 -1.46 -25.19 -13.82
N ASP A 128 -0.23 -24.82 -14.16
CA ASP A 128 0.99 -25.42 -13.63
C ASP A 128 1.52 -24.75 -12.35
N LEU A 129 0.91 -23.64 -11.92
CA LEU A 129 1.44 -22.85 -10.78
C LEU A 129 0.94 -23.35 -9.44
N GLU A 130 -0.16 -24.11 -9.39
CA GLU A 130 -0.81 -24.59 -8.15
C GLU A 130 -0.90 -23.50 -7.05
N VAL A 131 -1.14 -22.25 -7.45
CA VAL A 131 -1.15 -21.07 -6.59
C VAL A 131 -2.56 -20.80 -6.11
N ASN A 132 -2.76 -20.70 -4.80
CA ASN A 132 -4.04 -20.30 -4.24
C ASN A 132 -4.05 -18.81 -3.92
N PHE A 133 -4.61 -18.01 -4.81
CA PHE A 133 -4.72 -16.56 -4.63
C PHE A 133 -5.62 -16.19 -3.45
N SER A 134 -6.67 -16.98 -3.18
CA SER A 134 -7.58 -16.68 -2.06
C SER A 134 -6.87 -16.75 -0.71
N ASP A 135 -5.89 -17.63 -0.54
CA ASP A 135 -5.12 -17.73 0.69
C ASP A 135 -4.28 -16.47 0.95
N PHE A 136 -3.75 -15.83 -0.11
CA PHE A 136 -3.05 -14.56 0.03
C PHE A 136 -3.95 -13.47 0.61
N PHE A 137 -5.18 -13.36 0.13
CA PHE A 137 -6.10 -12.32 0.61
C PHE A 137 -6.59 -12.56 2.05
N LYS A 138 -6.50 -13.81 2.55
CA LYS A 138 -6.79 -14.15 3.95
C LYS A 138 -5.67 -13.71 4.91
N GLU A 139 -4.47 -13.51 4.41
CA GLU A 139 -3.36 -13.01 5.21
C GLU A 139 -3.57 -11.53 5.54
N LYS A 140 -3.94 -11.26 6.80
CA LYS A 140 -4.19 -9.90 7.28
C LYS A 140 -2.89 -9.27 7.75
N GLY A 141 -2.46 -8.21 7.08
CA GLY A 141 -1.23 -7.55 7.45
C GLY A 141 -0.84 -6.39 6.53
N LYS A 142 0.31 -5.82 6.84
CA LYS A 142 1.00 -4.88 5.96
C LYS A 142 1.94 -5.68 5.08
N PHE A 143 1.76 -5.52 3.78
CA PHE A 143 2.67 -6.12 2.81
C PHE A 143 3.50 -5.02 2.16
N TYR A 144 4.70 -5.36 1.81
CA TYR A 144 5.50 -4.60 0.86
C TYR A 144 6.04 -5.58 -0.19
N LEU A 145 5.37 -5.59 -1.33
CA LEU A 145 5.74 -6.40 -2.49
C LEU A 145 6.24 -5.44 -3.56
N PRO A 146 7.56 -5.22 -3.70
CA PRO A 146 8.12 -4.12 -4.50
C PRO A 146 7.55 -4.05 -5.91
N ASN A 147 7.47 -5.18 -6.61
CA ASN A 147 6.96 -5.23 -7.97
C ASN A 147 5.46 -4.90 -8.02
N VAL A 148 4.67 -5.44 -7.09
CA VAL A 148 3.23 -5.15 -6.96
C VAL A 148 3.01 -3.69 -6.59
N ASN A 149 3.73 -3.19 -5.58
CA ASN A 149 3.63 -1.80 -5.14
C ASN A 149 3.99 -0.85 -6.29
N HIS A 150 5.09 -1.12 -7.02
CA HIS A 150 5.52 -0.32 -8.15
C HIS A 150 4.49 -0.35 -9.29
N ALA A 151 3.96 -1.53 -9.64
CA ALA A 151 2.94 -1.67 -10.68
C ALA A 151 1.64 -0.93 -10.30
N MET A 152 1.19 -1.03 -9.06
CA MET A 152 0.02 -0.31 -8.56
C MET A 152 0.24 1.21 -8.53
N GLN A 153 1.41 1.67 -8.10
CA GLN A 153 1.76 3.09 -8.16
C GLN A 153 1.80 3.58 -9.60
N SER A 154 2.43 2.84 -10.51
CA SER A 154 2.45 3.13 -11.94
C SER A 154 1.05 3.16 -12.56
N LEU A 155 0.14 2.30 -12.11
CA LEU A 155 -1.27 2.34 -12.51
C LEU A 155 -1.94 3.64 -12.02
N TYR A 156 -1.73 4.02 -10.75
CA TYR A 156 -2.25 5.27 -10.21
C TYR A 156 -1.78 6.49 -11.01
N GLU A 157 -0.47 6.61 -11.25
CA GLU A 157 0.12 7.71 -12.03
C GLU A 157 -0.40 7.74 -13.47
N TYR A 158 -0.54 6.56 -14.10
CA TYR A 158 -1.05 6.42 -15.45
C TYR A 158 -2.50 6.89 -15.58
N LEU A 159 -3.36 6.59 -14.60
CA LEU A 159 -4.76 7.03 -14.61
C LEU A 159 -4.89 8.55 -14.69
N PHE A 160 -3.97 9.31 -14.07
CA PHE A 160 -3.97 10.77 -14.11
C PHE A 160 -3.08 11.35 -15.21
N SER A 161 -2.46 10.50 -16.04
CA SER A 161 -1.86 10.96 -17.29
C SER A 161 -2.99 11.30 -18.28
N MET A 162 -2.82 12.37 -19.04
CA MET A 162 -3.83 12.86 -20.01
C MET A 162 -4.18 11.86 -21.14
N LYS A 163 -3.71 10.63 -21.08
CA LYS A 163 -3.82 9.61 -22.13
C LYS A 163 -4.21 8.21 -21.60
N ALA A 164 -4.83 8.14 -20.43
CA ALA A 164 -5.21 6.86 -19.87
C ALA A 164 -6.20 6.11 -20.76
N SER A 165 -5.78 4.99 -21.35
CA SER A 165 -6.64 4.12 -22.16
C SER A 165 -7.07 2.90 -21.35
N ARG A 166 -8.32 2.44 -21.58
CA ARG A 166 -8.89 1.28 -20.88
C ARG A 166 -8.06 0.01 -21.08
N ILE A 167 -7.58 -0.23 -22.28
CA ILE A 167 -6.77 -1.43 -22.61
C ILE A 167 -5.43 -1.43 -21.86
N THR A 168 -4.79 -0.27 -21.70
CA THR A 168 -3.53 -0.17 -20.95
C THR A 168 -3.77 -0.37 -19.47
N VAL A 169 -4.88 0.12 -18.93
CA VAL A 169 -5.25 -0.10 -17.54
C VAL A 169 -5.48 -1.57 -17.26
N GLU A 170 -6.19 -2.27 -18.14
CA GLU A 170 -6.42 -3.71 -18.06
C GLU A 170 -5.09 -4.48 -18.11
N ALA A 171 -4.21 -4.14 -19.05
CA ALA A 171 -2.88 -4.76 -19.12
C ALA A 171 -2.06 -4.57 -17.82
N LYS A 172 -2.15 -3.40 -17.19
CA LYS A 172 -1.49 -3.14 -15.90
C LYS A 172 -2.09 -3.94 -14.75
N ILE A 173 -3.38 -4.25 -14.78
CA ILE A 173 -4.01 -5.14 -13.78
C ILE A 173 -3.44 -6.57 -13.93
N TYR A 174 -3.35 -7.08 -15.13
CA TYR A 174 -2.74 -8.39 -15.38
C TYR A 174 -1.26 -8.43 -15.00
N GLU A 175 -0.53 -7.34 -15.17
CA GLU A 175 0.85 -7.20 -14.67
C GLU A 175 0.90 -7.33 -13.15
N ILE A 176 0.02 -6.65 -12.41
CA ILE A 176 -0.09 -6.76 -10.95
C ILE A 176 -0.38 -8.19 -10.53
N ILE A 177 -1.34 -8.85 -11.17
CA ILE A 177 -1.71 -10.24 -10.91
C ILE A 177 -0.53 -11.18 -11.18
N SER A 178 0.21 -10.96 -12.26
CA SER A 178 1.40 -11.76 -12.61
C SER A 178 2.49 -11.66 -11.54
N TYR A 179 2.76 -10.46 -11.02
CA TYR A 179 3.71 -10.29 -9.93
C TYR A 179 3.24 -10.96 -8.62
N LEU A 180 1.94 -10.89 -8.36
CA LEU A 180 1.35 -11.57 -7.19
C LEU A 180 1.48 -13.10 -7.34
N ALA A 181 1.18 -13.64 -8.52
CA ALA A 181 1.36 -15.07 -8.81
C ALA A 181 2.81 -15.54 -8.60
N SER A 182 3.77 -14.76 -9.09
CA SER A 182 5.19 -15.04 -8.92
C SER A 182 5.60 -15.07 -7.44
N TYR A 183 5.13 -14.12 -6.66
CA TYR A 183 5.35 -14.06 -5.22
C TYR A 183 4.79 -15.30 -4.50
N LEU A 184 3.57 -15.69 -4.82
CA LEU A 184 2.92 -16.86 -4.21
C LEU A 184 3.64 -18.17 -4.55
N LYS A 185 4.09 -18.30 -5.82
CA LYS A 185 4.88 -19.46 -6.26
C LYS A 185 6.21 -19.57 -5.51
N GLU A 186 6.94 -18.46 -5.36
CA GLU A 186 8.20 -18.43 -4.63
C GLU A 186 8.00 -18.83 -3.16
N ASN A 187 6.95 -18.33 -2.51
CA ASN A 187 6.64 -18.66 -1.12
C ASN A 187 6.33 -20.16 -0.96
N ARG A 188 5.54 -20.74 -1.86
CA ARG A 188 5.24 -22.17 -1.84
C ARG A 188 6.50 -23.04 -2.01
N LEU A 189 7.35 -22.72 -2.98
CA LEU A 189 8.63 -23.43 -3.18
C LEU A 189 9.53 -23.35 -1.95
N ASN A 190 9.51 -22.24 -1.22
CA ASN A 190 10.26 -22.11 0.03
C ASN A 190 9.66 -22.99 1.15
N GLU A 191 8.34 -23.16 1.21
CA GLU A 191 7.67 -24.08 2.15
C GLU A 191 8.00 -25.53 1.83
N GLU A 192 7.94 -25.94 0.57
CA GLU A 192 8.27 -27.32 0.11
C GLU A 192 9.74 -27.67 0.32
N ASN A 193 10.63 -26.70 0.21
CA ASN A 193 12.07 -26.89 0.46
C ASN A 193 12.45 -26.91 1.96
N GLY A 194 11.45 -26.97 2.86
CA GLY A 194 11.68 -27.09 4.31
C GLY A 194 12.20 -25.81 4.96
N GLN A 195 12.00 -24.68 4.34
CA GLN A 195 12.23 -23.35 4.91
C GLN A 195 10.91 -22.53 5.00
N PRO A 196 9.84 -23.06 5.63
CA PRO A 196 8.67 -22.23 5.86
C PRO A 196 9.09 -21.06 6.75
N ILE A 197 8.74 -19.85 6.33
CA ILE A 197 8.87 -18.70 7.22
C ILE A 197 7.92 -18.96 8.39
N ASN A 198 8.47 -19.14 9.59
CA ASN A 198 7.68 -19.45 10.76
C ASN A 198 6.73 -18.28 11.06
N LYS A 199 5.46 -18.56 11.42
CA LYS A 199 4.48 -17.54 11.84
C LYS A 199 5.03 -16.63 12.94
N THR A 200 5.81 -17.16 13.87
CA THR A 200 6.51 -16.39 14.90
C THR A 200 7.54 -15.42 14.29
N ASP A 201 8.23 -15.83 13.25
CA ASP A 201 9.20 -15.00 12.54
C ASP A 201 8.51 -13.87 11.76
N LEU A 202 7.37 -14.15 11.13
CA LEU A 202 6.53 -13.13 10.46
C LEU A 202 5.97 -12.11 11.47
N GLN A 203 5.50 -12.59 12.62
CA GLN A 203 5.02 -11.71 13.68
C GLN A 203 6.15 -10.82 14.21
N ALA A 204 7.33 -11.38 14.46
CA ALA A 204 8.50 -10.61 14.88
C ALA A 204 8.92 -9.56 13.83
N LEU A 205 8.82 -9.87 12.53
CA LEU A 205 9.05 -8.88 11.47
C LEU A 205 7.98 -7.78 11.45
N ALA A 206 6.71 -8.11 11.72
CA ALA A 206 5.64 -7.11 11.80
C ALA A 206 5.87 -6.16 12.98
N GLU A 207 6.27 -6.67 14.14
CA GLU A 207 6.65 -5.87 15.31
C GLU A 207 7.87 -4.97 15.01
N LEU A 208 8.84 -5.52 14.28
CA LEU A 208 10.03 -4.79 13.84
C LEU A 208 9.68 -3.62 12.90
N THR A 209 8.82 -3.86 11.92
CA THR A 209 8.38 -2.80 10.99
C THR A 209 7.55 -1.75 11.71
N HIS A 210 6.68 -2.15 12.63
CA HIS A 210 5.94 -1.23 13.46
C HIS A 210 6.88 -0.32 14.27
N TYR A 211 7.88 -0.91 14.93
CA TYR A 211 8.89 -0.13 15.65
C TYR A 211 9.65 0.85 14.73
N MET A 212 10.05 0.40 13.55
CA MET A 212 10.73 1.28 12.59
C MET A 212 9.81 2.40 12.09
N ASP A 213 8.53 2.12 11.90
CA ASP A 213 7.53 3.10 11.46
C ASP A 213 7.26 4.19 12.51
N GLU A 214 7.38 3.88 13.78
CA GLU A 214 7.22 4.84 14.87
C GLU A 214 8.51 5.61 15.19
N HIS A 215 9.67 4.98 14.95
CA HIS A 215 10.96 5.51 15.38
C HIS A 215 11.89 5.90 14.21
N TYR A 216 11.37 6.01 12.97
CA TYR A 216 12.16 6.26 11.77
C TYR A 216 13.08 7.50 11.87
N SER A 217 12.70 8.52 12.63
CA SER A 217 13.48 9.75 12.80
C SER A 217 14.68 9.60 13.72
N PHE A 218 14.72 8.54 14.52
CA PHE A 218 15.83 8.26 15.42
C PHE A 218 16.93 7.42 14.76
N ASN A 219 18.07 7.32 15.44
CA ASN A 219 19.14 6.43 15.01
C ASN A 219 18.83 4.99 15.42
N ILE A 220 18.21 4.24 14.51
CA ILE A 220 17.87 2.83 14.72
C ILE A 220 19.07 1.97 14.38
N THR A 221 19.57 1.18 15.36
CA THR A 221 20.67 0.24 15.15
C THR A 221 20.17 -1.17 14.85
N LEU A 222 20.95 -1.94 14.09
CA LEU A 222 20.63 -3.34 13.83
C LEU A 222 20.58 -4.18 15.13
N GLN A 223 21.39 -3.83 16.10
CA GLN A 223 21.38 -4.45 17.42
C GLN A 223 20.06 -4.23 18.15
N THR A 224 19.54 -2.99 18.16
CA THR A 224 18.22 -2.68 18.72
C THR A 224 17.15 -3.53 18.06
N LEU A 225 17.16 -3.56 16.72
CA LEU A 225 16.17 -4.31 15.94
C LEU A 225 16.28 -5.83 16.18
N SER A 226 17.47 -6.38 16.28
CA SER A 226 17.66 -7.80 16.55
C SER A 226 17.18 -8.20 17.95
N THR A 227 17.30 -7.28 18.93
CA THR A 227 16.74 -7.48 20.28
C THR A 227 15.22 -7.50 20.26
N ILE A 228 14.59 -6.55 19.54
CA ILE A 228 13.12 -6.48 19.39
C ILE A 228 12.59 -7.76 18.71
N ALA A 229 13.23 -8.17 17.62
CA ALA A 229 12.82 -9.35 16.88
C ALA A 229 13.19 -10.68 17.57
N CYS A 230 13.91 -10.65 18.69
CA CYS A 230 14.45 -11.84 19.35
C CYS A 230 15.22 -12.78 18.40
N MET A 231 15.97 -12.19 17.45
CA MET A 231 16.74 -12.92 16.43
C MET A 231 18.18 -12.44 16.34
N SER A 232 19.06 -13.28 15.78
CA SER A 232 20.38 -12.80 15.38
C SER A 232 20.26 -11.80 14.22
N GLU A 233 21.15 -10.81 14.14
CA GLU A 233 21.17 -9.84 13.05
C GLU A 233 21.21 -10.50 11.66
N SER A 234 21.94 -11.60 11.53
CA SER A 234 22.05 -12.34 10.26
C SER A 234 20.72 -12.97 9.85
N LYS A 235 20.01 -13.64 10.80
CA LYS A 235 18.68 -14.21 10.55
C LYS A 235 17.69 -13.10 10.20
N MET A 236 17.66 -12.03 11.01
CA MET A 236 16.79 -10.89 10.81
C MET A 236 16.95 -10.26 9.42
N LYS A 237 18.20 -9.98 8.99
CA LYS A 237 18.48 -9.41 7.66
C LYS A 237 18.02 -10.31 6.53
N LYS A 238 18.31 -11.62 6.62
CA LYS A 238 17.88 -12.59 5.60
C LYS A 238 16.37 -12.66 5.52
N LEU A 239 15.71 -12.78 6.66
CA LEU A 239 14.26 -12.90 6.75
C LEU A 239 13.58 -11.61 6.28
N PHE A 240 14.10 -10.44 6.69
CA PHE A 240 13.59 -9.16 6.25
C PHE A 240 13.70 -9.00 4.72
N MET A 241 14.87 -9.39 4.16
CA MET A 241 15.08 -9.37 2.72
C MET A 241 14.13 -10.33 2.00
N SER A 242 13.86 -11.53 2.53
CA SER A 242 12.96 -12.50 1.89
C SER A 242 11.49 -12.06 1.93
N VAL A 243 11.06 -11.35 2.99
CA VAL A 243 9.66 -10.94 3.16
C VAL A 243 9.38 -9.59 2.48
N TYR A 244 10.31 -8.63 2.63
CA TYR A 244 10.10 -7.25 2.15
C TYR A 244 10.86 -6.95 0.85
N ASN A 245 11.66 -7.89 0.35
CA ASN A 245 12.52 -7.76 -0.82
C ASN A 245 13.38 -6.48 -0.85
N MET A 246 13.72 -5.99 0.34
CA MET A 246 14.59 -4.84 0.54
C MET A 246 15.37 -4.96 1.84
N SER A 247 16.43 -4.19 1.97
CA SER A 247 17.19 -4.13 3.23
C SER A 247 16.44 -3.29 4.28
N ILE A 248 16.69 -3.58 5.55
CA ILE A 248 16.17 -2.79 6.69
C ILE A 248 16.55 -1.30 6.54
N THR A 249 17.80 -1.01 6.12
CA THR A 249 18.26 0.35 5.89
C THR A 249 17.45 1.04 4.79
N GLU A 250 17.19 0.33 3.72
CA GLU A 250 16.36 0.84 2.61
C GLU A 250 14.94 1.11 3.07
N TYR A 251 14.33 0.23 3.85
CA TYR A 251 13.00 0.42 4.42
C TYR A 251 12.91 1.73 5.22
N ILE A 252 13.85 1.95 6.15
CA ILE A 252 13.91 3.17 6.95
C ILE A 252 14.12 4.41 6.06
N GLN A 253 14.99 4.32 5.03
CA GLN A 253 15.21 5.43 4.10
C GLN A 253 13.94 5.78 3.34
N ARG A 254 13.22 4.81 2.79
CA ARG A 254 11.96 5.02 2.08
C ARG A 254 10.90 5.66 2.98
N LYS A 255 10.79 5.21 4.24
CA LYS A 255 9.91 5.84 5.22
C LYS A 255 10.24 7.30 5.45
N ARG A 256 11.51 7.63 5.68
CA ARG A 256 11.99 9.01 5.86
C ARG A 256 11.70 9.88 4.64
N ILE A 257 11.92 9.37 3.44
CA ILE A 257 11.67 10.08 2.18
C ILE A 257 10.18 10.35 2.01
N SER A 258 9.33 9.37 2.25
CA SER A 258 7.87 9.54 2.17
C SER A 258 7.37 10.63 3.12
N VAL A 259 7.87 10.67 4.35
CA VAL A 259 7.53 11.73 5.31
C VAL A 259 8.11 13.09 4.89
N ALA A 260 9.35 13.12 4.38
CA ALA A 260 9.97 14.35 3.88
C ALA A 260 9.21 14.94 2.69
N GLU A 261 8.81 14.10 1.73
CA GLU A 261 7.98 14.50 0.59
C GLU A 261 6.69 15.14 1.05
N HIS A 262 6.04 14.49 2.01
CA HIS A 262 4.82 15.02 2.61
C HIS A 262 5.05 16.42 3.22
N MET A 263 6.12 16.59 4.01
CA MET A 263 6.44 17.88 4.64
C MET A 263 6.79 18.97 3.62
N LEU A 264 7.49 18.61 2.54
CA LEU A 264 7.81 19.54 1.44
C LEU A 264 6.57 20.11 0.74
N ILE A 265 5.51 19.29 0.65
CA ILE A 265 4.27 19.69 -0.01
C ILE A 265 3.32 20.43 0.95
N GLN A 266 3.37 20.11 2.24
CA GLN A 266 2.35 20.51 3.21
C GLN A 266 2.77 21.62 4.19
N THR A 267 4.05 21.96 4.23
CA THR A 267 4.57 22.92 5.21
C THR A 267 5.52 23.91 4.54
N ASP A 268 5.71 25.04 5.18
CA ASP A 268 6.71 26.05 4.79
C ASP A 268 8.10 25.78 5.41
N LEU A 269 8.33 24.55 5.90
CA LEU A 269 9.61 24.18 6.51
C LEU A 269 10.71 24.14 5.46
N THR A 270 11.87 24.61 5.84
CA THR A 270 13.06 24.53 5.00
C THR A 270 13.56 23.08 4.88
N ILE A 271 14.26 22.77 3.80
CA ILE A 271 14.88 21.44 3.61
C ILE A 271 15.76 21.05 4.81
N ALA A 272 16.41 22.03 5.44
CA ALA A 272 17.26 21.81 6.62
C ALA A 272 16.44 21.40 7.86
N GLU A 273 15.27 21.99 8.04
CA GLU A 273 14.35 21.61 9.12
C GLU A 273 13.74 20.25 8.88
N ILE A 274 13.21 20.01 7.67
CA ILE A 274 12.66 18.71 7.27
C ILE A 274 13.70 17.61 7.45
N SER A 275 14.94 17.85 7.00
CA SER A 275 16.04 16.88 7.16
C SER A 275 16.23 16.45 8.62
N ARG A 276 16.23 17.40 9.55
CA ARG A 276 16.36 17.11 10.98
C ARG A 276 15.17 16.34 11.53
N ILE A 277 13.95 16.72 11.14
CA ILE A 277 12.71 16.07 11.58
C ILE A 277 12.67 14.61 11.13
N VAL A 278 13.07 14.32 9.90
CA VAL A 278 13.05 12.95 9.38
C VAL A 278 14.31 12.14 9.75
N GLY A 279 15.21 12.70 10.56
CA GLY A 279 16.33 11.97 11.15
C GLY A 279 17.62 11.97 10.32
N TYR A 280 17.83 12.97 9.46
CA TYR A 280 19.12 13.23 8.82
C TYR A 280 19.81 14.41 9.47
N SER A 281 21.07 14.23 9.85
CA SER A 281 21.89 15.31 10.42
C SER A 281 22.32 16.35 9.37
N ASN A 282 22.30 15.97 8.08
CA ASN A 282 22.77 16.81 6.97
C ASN A 282 21.71 16.85 5.84
N PRO A 283 21.27 18.07 5.44
CA PRO A 283 20.33 18.24 4.32
C PRO A 283 20.80 17.61 3.00
N SER A 284 22.12 17.64 2.73
CA SER A 284 22.67 17.03 1.52
C SER A 284 22.42 15.54 1.45
N ARG A 285 22.40 14.86 2.59
CA ARG A 285 22.07 13.43 2.65
C ARG A 285 20.60 13.16 2.34
N LEU A 286 19.69 13.99 2.84
CA LEU A 286 18.27 13.91 2.46
C LEU A 286 18.11 14.09 0.95
N ILE A 287 18.75 15.12 0.37
CA ILE A 287 18.66 15.39 -1.07
C ILE A 287 19.21 14.23 -1.91
N GLU A 288 20.34 13.66 -1.49
CA GLU A 288 20.94 12.49 -2.17
C GLU A 288 19.99 11.31 -2.19
N ILE A 289 19.43 10.97 -1.04
CA ILE A 289 18.51 9.83 -0.91
C ILE A 289 17.18 10.10 -1.63
N PHE A 290 16.66 11.34 -1.53
CA PHE A 290 15.45 11.76 -2.24
C PHE A 290 15.57 11.64 -3.77
N LYS A 291 16.75 11.90 -4.34
CA LYS A 291 17.02 11.74 -5.77
C LYS A 291 17.16 10.26 -6.21
N ARG A 292 17.40 9.37 -5.26
CA ARG A 292 17.56 7.94 -5.53
C ARG A 292 16.21 7.23 -5.63
N TYR A 293 15.23 7.70 -4.89
CA TYR A 293 13.86 7.16 -4.82
C TYR A 293 12.86 8.06 -5.51
#